data_98125fd3afae3131de8b1b0a52038a0b
#
_entry.id   98125fd3afae3131de8b1b0a52038a0b
#
_cell.length_a   1.000
_cell.length_b   1.000
_cell.length_c   1.000
_cell.angle_alpha   90.00
_cell.angle_beta   90.00
_cell.angle_gamma   90.00
#
_symmetry.space_group_name_H-M   'P 1'
#
loop_
_entity.id
_entity.type
_entity.pdbx_description
1 polymer ?
#
loop_
_entity_poly.entity_id
_entity_poly.type
_entity_poly.pdbx_seq_one_letter_code
_entity_poly.pdbx_strand_id
1 'polypeptide(L)'
;MNNTIVLGSSQPSPGPSPRIATLDIVRGIAILGTLWTNMWLFTNIDGLFGALNSTTPQPLAERMIVALSQGKFLALLSLIFGVGLALQFDSARRRNQRWPGAYIRRMLLLLLDGTINFLLIAEFDVLMGYAITGLIVSYLVLTRPRTQRIVIITLGTIHVALLSLIAWAAEFYSGSTGDIPTSAHVNTPYAHGSFLDLVLFRLNNAALFRSESILI
;
A
#
# COMPACT_ATOMS: atom_id res chain seq x y z
N MET A 1 -5.03 -67.48 -24.96
CA MET A 1 -4.19 -66.26 -24.76
C MET A 1 -5.09 -65.04 -24.90
N ASN A 2 -5.62 -64.54 -23.78
CA ASN A 2 -6.50 -63.37 -23.80
C ASN A 2 -5.66 -62.14 -23.41
N ASN A 3 -5.42 -61.28 -24.39
CA ASN A 3 -4.83 -59.95 -24.14
C ASN A 3 -5.95 -59.00 -23.71
N THR A 4 -6.07 -58.77 -22.42
CA THR A 4 -6.91 -57.70 -21.89
C THR A 4 -6.13 -56.39 -21.97
N ILE A 5 -6.49 -55.54 -22.93
CA ILE A 5 -5.97 -54.18 -23.03
C ILE A 5 -6.61 -53.34 -21.91
N VAL A 6 -5.84 -53.04 -20.86
CA VAL A 6 -6.26 -52.10 -19.83
C VAL A 6 -6.15 -50.69 -20.44
N LEU A 7 -7.29 -50.14 -20.84
CA LEU A 7 -7.40 -48.74 -21.21
C LEU A 7 -7.13 -47.90 -19.96
N GLY A 8 -5.97 -47.27 -19.92
CA GLY A 8 -5.61 -46.31 -18.86
C GLY A 8 -6.64 -45.20 -18.83
N SER A 9 -7.37 -45.12 -17.72
CA SER A 9 -8.25 -43.98 -17.41
C SER A 9 -7.40 -42.74 -17.28
N SER A 10 -7.38 -41.89 -18.31
CA SER A 10 -6.84 -40.54 -18.23
C SER A 10 -7.66 -39.77 -17.20
N GLN A 11 -7.08 -39.56 -16.02
CA GLN A 11 -7.65 -38.64 -15.05
C GLN A 11 -7.76 -37.25 -15.69
N PRO A 12 -8.92 -36.59 -15.65
CA PRO A 12 -9.06 -35.24 -16.15
C PRO A 12 -8.09 -34.34 -15.39
N SER A 13 -7.27 -33.56 -16.11
CA SER A 13 -6.41 -32.56 -15.54
C SER A 13 -7.25 -31.62 -14.66
N PRO A 14 -6.80 -31.27 -13.44
CA PRO A 14 -7.55 -30.34 -12.59
C PRO A 14 -7.73 -29.03 -13.37
N GLY A 15 -8.99 -28.71 -13.68
CA GLY A 15 -9.35 -27.47 -14.35
C GLY A 15 -8.83 -26.25 -13.58
N PRO A 16 -8.69 -25.09 -14.23
CA PRO A 16 -8.24 -23.87 -13.56
C PRO A 16 -9.13 -23.61 -12.35
N SER A 17 -8.50 -23.33 -11.20
CA SER A 17 -9.21 -23.02 -9.96
C SER A 17 -10.23 -21.91 -10.22
N PRO A 18 -11.49 -22.02 -9.75
CA PRO A 18 -12.50 -21.00 -10.00
C PRO A 18 -11.99 -19.65 -9.47
N ARG A 19 -11.90 -18.67 -10.38
CA ARG A 19 -11.57 -17.30 -10.03
C ARG A 19 -12.69 -16.76 -9.14
N ILE A 20 -12.32 -16.18 -8.00
CA ILE A 20 -13.30 -15.51 -7.12
C ILE A 20 -13.55 -14.13 -7.72
N ALA A 21 -14.48 -14.03 -8.66
CA ALA A 21 -14.82 -12.81 -9.38
C ALA A 21 -15.10 -11.62 -8.44
N THR A 22 -15.70 -11.90 -7.29
CA THR A 22 -15.94 -10.88 -6.26
C THR A 22 -14.67 -10.20 -5.78
N LEU A 23 -13.57 -10.92 -5.57
CA LEU A 23 -12.30 -10.33 -5.13
C LEU A 23 -11.70 -9.43 -6.21
N ASP A 24 -11.84 -9.80 -7.48
CA ASP A 24 -11.34 -9.00 -8.58
C ASP A 24 -12.16 -7.71 -8.75
N ILE A 25 -13.49 -7.78 -8.59
CA ILE A 25 -14.37 -6.61 -8.60
C ILE A 25 -14.03 -5.66 -7.45
N VAL A 26 -13.94 -6.17 -6.22
CA VAL A 26 -13.66 -5.34 -5.03
C VAL A 26 -12.26 -4.72 -5.12
N ARG A 27 -11.27 -5.43 -5.70
CA ARG A 27 -9.95 -4.87 -5.97
C ARG A 27 -10.03 -3.72 -6.99
N GLY A 28 -10.79 -3.88 -8.06
CA GLY A 28 -11.03 -2.83 -9.05
C GLY A 28 -11.63 -1.58 -8.41
N ILE A 29 -12.67 -1.74 -7.59
CA ILE A 29 -13.29 -0.65 -6.85
C ILE A 29 -12.30 0.03 -5.91
N ALA A 30 -11.49 -0.75 -5.18
CA ALA A 30 -10.49 -0.21 -4.26
C ALA A 30 -9.41 0.61 -5.00
N ILE A 31 -8.91 0.13 -6.13
CA ILE A 31 -7.92 0.84 -6.96
C ILE A 31 -8.51 2.15 -7.50
N LEU A 32 -9.69 2.10 -8.11
CA LEU A 32 -10.36 3.28 -8.65
C LEU A 32 -10.70 4.29 -7.55
N GLY A 33 -11.15 3.81 -6.39
CA GLY A 33 -11.43 4.65 -5.25
C GLY A 33 -10.17 5.32 -4.70
N THR A 34 -9.05 4.60 -4.60
CA THR A 34 -7.76 5.16 -4.19
C THR A 34 -7.28 6.23 -5.18
N LEU A 35 -7.41 5.97 -6.50
CA LEU A 35 -7.06 6.96 -7.52
C LEU A 35 -7.94 8.21 -7.40
N TRP A 36 -9.24 8.03 -7.25
CA TRP A 36 -10.20 9.13 -7.09
C TRP A 36 -9.88 10.02 -5.89
N THR A 37 -9.62 9.39 -4.73
CA THR A 37 -9.33 10.14 -3.49
C THR A 37 -7.98 10.85 -3.51
N ASN A 38 -7.03 10.39 -4.31
CA ASN A 38 -5.71 10.99 -4.45
C ASN A 38 -5.59 11.91 -5.67
N MET A 39 -6.65 12.10 -6.46
CA MET A 39 -6.61 12.92 -7.68
C MET A 39 -6.18 14.37 -7.37
N TRP A 40 -6.65 14.95 -6.26
CA TRP A 40 -6.28 16.29 -5.84
C TRP A 40 -4.77 16.43 -5.55
N LEU A 41 -4.12 15.35 -5.11
CA LEU A 41 -2.68 15.31 -4.87
C LEU A 41 -1.90 15.40 -6.17
N PHE A 42 -2.36 14.70 -7.22
CA PHE A 42 -1.72 14.70 -8.54
C PHE A 42 -1.99 15.98 -9.34
N THR A 43 -3.05 16.72 -9.01
CA THR A 43 -3.41 17.98 -9.69
C THR A 43 -2.83 19.21 -9.01
N ASN A 44 -2.20 19.10 -7.85
CA ASN A 44 -1.60 20.23 -7.16
C ASN A 44 -0.28 20.63 -7.83
N ILE A 45 -0.12 21.91 -8.13
CA ILE A 45 1.05 22.45 -8.84
C ILE A 45 2.35 22.31 -8.02
N ASP A 46 2.24 22.31 -6.69
CA ASP A 46 3.37 22.16 -5.76
C ASP A 46 3.50 20.71 -5.24
N GLY A 47 2.83 19.75 -5.90
CA GLY A 47 2.83 18.35 -5.53
C GLY A 47 2.29 18.09 -4.12
N LEU A 48 2.85 17.08 -3.45
CA LEU A 48 2.45 16.70 -2.10
C LEU A 48 2.60 17.86 -1.09
N PHE A 49 3.69 18.61 -1.15
CA PHE A 49 3.93 19.73 -0.23
C PHE A 49 2.90 20.85 -0.37
N GLY A 50 2.51 21.19 -1.59
CA GLY A 50 1.45 22.16 -1.83
C GLY A 50 0.09 21.68 -1.34
N ALA A 51 -0.18 20.39 -1.51
CA ALA A 51 -1.40 19.78 -1.05
C ALA A 51 -1.53 19.80 0.49
N LEU A 52 -0.44 19.54 1.21
CA LEU A 52 -0.40 19.54 2.67
C LEU A 52 -0.44 20.97 3.27
N ASN A 53 0.14 21.96 2.57
CA ASN A 53 0.25 23.33 3.04
C ASN A 53 -0.89 24.25 2.56
N SER A 54 -1.86 23.75 1.82
CA SER A 54 -2.99 24.54 1.34
C SER A 54 -3.85 25.02 2.52
N THR A 55 -3.77 26.31 2.84
CA THR A 55 -4.53 26.97 3.92
C THR A 55 -5.89 27.50 3.45
N THR A 56 -6.27 27.24 2.18
CA THR A 56 -7.57 27.67 1.66
C THR A 56 -8.71 26.95 2.38
N PRO A 57 -9.68 27.69 2.96
CA PRO A 57 -10.82 27.07 3.62
C PRO A 57 -11.62 26.26 2.59
N GLN A 58 -11.55 24.93 2.69
CA GLN A 58 -12.31 24.05 1.80
C GLN A 58 -13.79 24.06 2.19
N PRO A 59 -14.72 24.03 1.21
CA PRO A 59 -16.14 23.89 1.46
C PRO A 59 -16.44 22.65 2.33
N LEU A 60 -17.44 22.75 3.20
CA LEU A 60 -17.83 21.66 4.10
C LEU A 60 -18.05 20.33 3.34
N ALA A 61 -18.67 20.39 2.17
CA ALA A 61 -18.92 19.22 1.33
C ALA A 61 -17.60 18.53 0.89
N GLU A 62 -16.59 19.30 0.50
CA GLU A 62 -15.29 18.78 0.11
C GLU A 62 -14.59 18.13 1.29
N ARG A 63 -14.58 18.78 2.44
CA ARG A 63 -14.02 18.21 3.70
C ARG A 63 -14.71 16.89 4.07
N MET A 64 -16.04 16.81 3.92
CA MET A 64 -16.78 15.58 4.19
C MET A 64 -16.44 14.47 3.19
N ILE A 65 -16.33 14.77 1.90
CA ILE A 65 -15.95 13.82 0.87
C ILE A 65 -14.54 13.28 1.14
N VAL A 66 -13.59 14.15 1.41
CA VAL A 66 -12.21 13.77 1.77
C VAL A 66 -12.20 12.89 3.02
N ALA A 67 -12.87 13.32 4.10
CA ALA A 67 -12.94 12.54 5.34
C ALA A 67 -13.63 11.17 5.18
N LEU A 68 -14.63 11.07 4.30
CA LEU A 68 -15.34 9.82 4.02
C LEU A 68 -14.55 8.86 3.14
N SER A 69 -13.68 9.35 2.27
CA SER A 69 -12.97 8.54 1.28
C SER A 69 -11.50 8.32 1.63
N GLN A 70 -10.86 9.26 2.32
CA GLN A 70 -9.43 9.18 2.66
C GLN A 70 -9.11 7.95 3.51
N GLY A 71 -8.14 7.16 3.07
CA GLY A 71 -7.68 5.95 3.77
C GLY A 71 -8.58 4.71 3.64
N LYS A 72 -9.89 4.85 3.37
CA LYS A 72 -10.83 3.71 3.37
C LYS A 72 -10.61 2.77 2.18
N PHE A 73 -10.36 3.32 1.00
CA PHE A 73 -10.05 2.52 -0.18
C PHE A 73 -8.67 1.86 -0.05
N LEU A 74 -7.72 2.53 0.59
CA LEU A 74 -6.42 1.96 0.90
C LEU A 74 -6.54 0.81 1.92
N ALA A 75 -7.35 0.99 2.96
CA ALA A 75 -7.65 -0.07 3.93
C ALA A 75 -8.34 -1.27 3.27
N LEU A 76 -9.29 -1.03 2.36
CA LEU A 76 -9.94 -2.07 1.58
C LEU A 76 -8.93 -2.81 0.70
N LEU A 77 -8.03 -2.09 0.03
CA LEU A 77 -6.96 -2.67 -0.78
C LEU A 77 -6.02 -3.54 0.06
N SER A 78 -5.65 -3.08 1.26
CA SER A 78 -4.82 -3.83 2.22
C SER A 78 -5.50 -5.13 2.67
N LEU A 79 -6.81 -5.08 2.94
CA LEU A 79 -7.59 -6.25 3.30
C LEU A 79 -7.62 -7.29 2.18
N ILE A 80 -7.88 -6.85 0.93
CA ILE A 80 -7.91 -7.73 -0.25
C ILE A 80 -6.52 -8.32 -0.51
N PHE A 81 -5.47 -7.53 -0.30
CA PHE A 81 -4.09 -7.99 -0.40
C PHE A 81 -3.80 -9.12 0.60
N GLY A 82 -4.22 -8.96 1.86
CA GLY A 82 -4.10 -9.99 2.89
C GLY A 82 -4.89 -11.26 2.56
N VAL A 83 -6.13 -11.14 2.09
CA VAL A 83 -6.93 -12.28 1.61
C VAL A 83 -6.24 -12.98 0.44
N GLY A 84 -5.71 -12.21 -0.51
CA GLY A 84 -4.97 -12.75 -1.65
C GLY A 84 -3.73 -13.53 -1.24
N LEU A 85 -3.00 -13.06 -0.22
CA LEU A 85 -1.85 -13.76 0.36
C LEU A 85 -2.30 -15.08 1.01
N ALA A 86 -3.36 -15.06 1.81
CA ALA A 86 -3.89 -16.27 2.48
C ALA A 86 -4.32 -17.33 1.46
N LEU A 87 -5.02 -16.95 0.40
CA LEU A 87 -5.42 -17.86 -0.68
C LEU A 87 -4.22 -18.45 -1.42
N GLN A 88 -3.16 -17.67 -1.65
CA GLN A 88 -1.94 -18.15 -2.28
C GLN A 88 -1.18 -19.12 -1.36
N PHE A 89 -1.13 -18.84 -0.06
CA PHE A 89 -0.56 -19.75 0.93
C PHE A 89 -1.29 -21.08 0.97
N ASP A 90 -2.63 -21.06 1.06
CA ASP A 90 -3.45 -22.28 1.06
C ASP A 90 -3.30 -23.07 -0.23
N SER A 91 -3.24 -22.39 -1.37
CA SER A 91 -3.03 -23.03 -2.66
C SER A 91 -1.66 -23.72 -2.75
N ALA A 92 -0.59 -23.05 -2.29
CA ALA A 92 0.75 -23.63 -2.24
C ALA A 92 0.79 -24.87 -1.32
N ARG A 93 0.14 -24.79 -0.16
CA ARG A 93 0.04 -25.90 0.80
C ARG A 93 -0.69 -27.11 0.21
N ARG A 94 -1.83 -26.90 -0.47
CA ARG A 94 -2.60 -27.98 -1.14
C ARG A 94 -1.82 -28.66 -2.24
N ARG A 95 -0.90 -27.93 -2.92
CA ARG A 95 -0.06 -28.43 -4.00
C ARG A 95 1.30 -28.97 -3.53
N ASN A 96 1.52 -29.08 -2.21
CA ASN A 96 2.82 -29.44 -1.62
C ASN A 96 4.01 -28.62 -2.16
N GLN A 97 3.76 -27.34 -2.51
CA GLN A 97 4.79 -26.43 -2.97
C GLN A 97 5.47 -25.75 -1.78
N ARG A 98 6.77 -25.46 -1.93
CA ARG A 98 7.51 -24.72 -0.91
C ARG A 98 6.98 -23.30 -0.82
N TRP A 99 6.62 -22.88 0.39
CA TRP A 99 6.25 -21.51 0.70
C TRP A 99 7.41 -20.80 1.42
N PRO A 100 7.69 -19.51 1.16
CA PRO A 100 6.99 -18.59 0.25
C PRO A 100 7.41 -18.67 -1.24
N GLY A 101 8.38 -19.49 -1.61
CA GLY A 101 8.71 -19.87 -2.98
C GLY A 101 8.52 -18.79 -4.06
N ALA A 102 7.57 -19.04 -4.98
CA ALA A 102 7.25 -18.11 -6.07
C ALA A 102 6.65 -16.77 -5.60
N TYR A 103 6.12 -16.70 -4.37
CA TYR A 103 5.54 -15.48 -3.81
C TYR A 103 6.59 -14.39 -3.61
N ILE A 104 7.81 -14.75 -3.19
CA ILE A 104 8.93 -13.80 -3.03
C ILE A 104 9.20 -13.07 -4.36
N ARG A 105 9.25 -13.80 -5.46
CA ARG A 105 9.49 -13.20 -6.78
C ARG A 105 8.43 -12.17 -7.15
N ARG A 106 7.16 -12.44 -6.82
CA ARG A 106 6.05 -11.47 -7.03
C ARG A 106 6.22 -10.22 -6.18
N MET A 107 6.63 -10.37 -4.92
CA MET A 107 6.87 -9.23 -4.04
C MET A 107 8.09 -8.41 -4.48
N LEU A 108 9.15 -9.06 -4.98
CA LEU A 108 10.31 -8.36 -5.54
C LEU A 108 9.96 -7.60 -6.82
N LEU A 109 9.14 -8.18 -7.70
CA LEU A 109 8.64 -7.48 -8.88
C LEU A 109 7.74 -6.30 -8.49
N LEU A 110 6.88 -6.46 -7.49
CA LEU A 110 6.05 -5.38 -6.97
C LEU A 110 6.91 -4.27 -6.33
N LEU A 111 7.98 -4.63 -5.65
CA LEU A 111 8.94 -3.67 -5.08
C LEU A 111 9.66 -2.89 -6.18
N LEU A 112 10.08 -3.58 -7.23
CA LEU A 112 10.70 -2.95 -8.39
C LEU A 112 9.74 -2.00 -9.10
N ASP A 113 8.51 -2.44 -9.34
CA ASP A 113 7.46 -1.63 -9.94
C ASP A 113 7.15 -0.38 -9.12
N GLY A 114 6.96 -0.54 -7.80
CA GLY A 114 6.79 0.59 -6.88
C GLY A 114 8.00 1.54 -6.85
N THR A 115 9.23 1.02 -6.96
CA THR A 115 10.43 1.87 -7.03
C THR A 115 10.46 2.67 -8.33
N ILE A 116 10.12 2.06 -9.45
CA ILE A 116 10.04 2.72 -10.76
C ILE A 116 8.94 3.79 -10.72
N ASN A 117 7.77 3.45 -10.19
CA ASN A 117 6.65 4.38 -10.03
C ASN A 117 7.05 5.59 -9.19
N PHE A 118 7.69 5.37 -8.03
CA PHE A 118 8.19 6.44 -7.16
C PHE A 118 9.16 7.37 -7.86
N LEU A 119 10.13 6.83 -8.60
CA LEU A 119 11.15 7.64 -9.25
C LEU A 119 10.61 8.41 -10.45
N LEU A 120 9.78 7.75 -11.28
CA LEU A 120 9.41 8.29 -12.59
C LEU A 120 8.03 8.97 -12.60
N ILE A 121 7.07 8.51 -11.79
CA ILE A 121 5.67 8.95 -11.90
C ILE A 121 5.26 9.81 -10.71
N ALA A 122 5.29 9.26 -9.49
CA ALA A 122 4.76 9.95 -8.32
C ALA A 122 5.54 9.59 -7.05
N GLU A 123 5.81 10.61 -6.23
CA GLU A 123 6.45 10.44 -4.92
C GLU A 123 5.59 9.66 -3.92
N PHE A 124 4.29 9.61 -4.16
CA PHE A 124 3.33 8.92 -3.31
C PHE A 124 3.01 7.53 -3.89
N ASP A 125 3.69 6.50 -3.38
CA ASP A 125 3.52 5.13 -3.84
C ASP A 125 3.35 4.15 -2.68
N VAL A 126 2.26 3.40 -2.71
CA VAL A 126 1.92 2.38 -1.71
C VAL A 126 2.44 0.98 -2.07
N LEU A 127 2.86 0.77 -3.34
CA LEU A 127 3.28 -0.55 -3.82
C LEU A 127 4.52 -1.07 -3.11
N MET A 128 5.49 -0.18 -2.83
CA MET A 128 6.68 -0.55 -2.05
C MET A 128 6.31 -1.00 -0.65
N GLY A 129 5.39 -0.28 0.01
CA GLY A 129 4.86 -0.65 1.33
C GLY A 129 4.22 -2.05 1.30
N TYR A 130 3.36 -2.31 0.32
CA TYR A 130 2.74 -3.64 0.15
C TYR A 130 3.76 -4.73 -0.16
N ALA A 131 4.78 -4.45 -0.95
CA ALA A 131 5.83 -5.42 -1.27
C ALA A 131 6.63 -5.82 -0.02
N ILE A 132 7.07 -4.85 0.77
CA ILE A 132 7.83 -5.10 2.01
C ILE A 132 6.95 -5.81 3.04
N THR A 133 5.74 -5.30 3.29
CA THR A 133 4.78 -5.92 4.22
C THR A 133 4.43 -7.33 3.76
N GLY A 134 4.19 -7.56 2.47
CA GLY A 134 3.93 -8.87 1.90
C GLY A 134 5.07 -9.86 2.12
N LEU A 135 6.32 -9.42 1.98
CA LEU A 135 7.50 -10.24 2.30
C LEU A 135 7.50 -10.64 3.78
N ILE A 136 7.33 -9.69 4.69
CA ILE A 136 7.31 -9.94 6.14
C ILE A 136 6.17 -10.90 6.51
N VAL A 137 4.95 -10.61 6.06
CA VAL A 137 3.75 -11.40 6.38
C VAL A 137 3.83 -12.80 5.77
N SER A 138 4.51 -12.97 4.62
CA SER A 138 4.70 -14.30 4.02
C SER A 138 5.47 -15.27 4.91
N TYR A 139 6.39 -14.78 5.73
CA TYR A 139 7.08 -15.56 6.74
C TYR A 139 6.29 -15.65 8.04
N LEU A 140 5.59 -14.58 8.42
CA LEU A 140 4.77 -14.56 9.63
C LEU A 140 3.64 -15.61 9.58
N VAL A 141 3.07 -15.85 8.40
CA VAL A 141 2.01 -16.87 8.18
C VAL A 141 2.48 -18.29 8.53
N LEU A 142 3.78 -18.56 8.50
CA LEU A 142 4.36 -19.84 8.90
C LEU A 142 4.47 -20.02 10.42
N THR A 143 4.29 -18.96 11.17
CA THR A 143 4.42 -18.99 12.64
C THR A 143 3.13 -19.49 13.30
N ARG A 144 3.21 -19.76 14.61
CA ARG A 144 2.04 -20.20 15.39
C ARG A 144 0.97 -19.09 15.45
N PRO A 145 -0.33 -19.43 15.47
CA PRO A 145 -1.40 -18.44 15.56
C PRO A 145 -1.31 -17.49 16.78
N ARG A 146 -0.71 -17.97 17.88
CA ARG A 146 -0.43 -17.13 19.06
C ARG A 146 0.58 -16.03 18.73
N THR A 147 1.66 -16.37 18.04
CA THR A 147 2.69 -15.41 17.62
C THR A 147 2.10 -14.37 16.65
N GLN A 148 1.28 -14.81 15.69
CA GLN A 148 0.60 -13.90 14.75
C GLN A 148 -0.29 -12.91 15.50
N ARG A 149 -1.09 -13.35 16.46
CA ARG A 149 -1.94 -12.46 17.28
C ARG A 149 -1.10 -11.47 18.10
N ILE A 150 -0.02 -11.94 18.73
CA ILE A 150 0.87 -11.06 19.51
C ILE A 150 1.44 -9.97 18.60
N VAL A 151 1.96 -10.34 17.43
CA VAL A 151 2.54 -9.37 16.46
C VAL A 151 1.48 -8.35 16.03
N ILE A 152 0.27 -8.79 15.67
CA ILE A 152 -0.82 -7.89 15.25
C ILE A 152 -1.19 -6.93 16.38
N ILE A 153 -1.38 -7.42 17.60
CA ILE A 153 -1.74 -6.58 18.74
C ILE A 153 -0.61 -5.61 19.08
N THR A 154 0.64 -6.06 19.09
CA THR A 154 1.79 -5.23 19.42
C THR A 154 1.98 -4.12 18.38
N LEU A 155 1.97 -4.45 17.09
CA LEU A 155 2.09 -3.46 16.02
C LEU A 155 0.91 -2.47 16.03
N GLY A 156 -0.31 -2.96 16.22
CA GLY A 156 -1.49 -2.11 16.33
C GLY A 156 -1.41 -1.16 17.52
N THR A 157 -0.97 -1.65 18.69
CA THR A 157 -0.79 -0.80 19.88
C THR A 157 0.30 0.25 19.66
N ILE A 158 1.45 -0.14 19.07
CA ILE A 158 2.53 0.80 18.76
C ILE A 158 2.03 1.87 17.78
N HIS A 159 1.29 1.48 16.75
CA HIS A 159 0.76 2.42 15.75
C HIS A 159 -0.21 3.43 16.40
N VAL A 160 -1.18 2.96 17.19
CA VAL A 160 -2.11 3.84 17.90
C VAL A 160 -1.39 4.75 18.88
N ALA A 161 -0.39 4.24 19.63
CA ALA A 161 0.41 5.04 20.54
C ALA A 161 1.21 6.13 19.80
N LEU A 162 1.80 5.79 18.66
CA LEU A 162 2.54 6.74 17.82
C LEU A 162 1.63 7.85 17.28
N LEU A 163 0.47 7.51 16.73
CA LEU A 163 -0.50 8.50 16.25
C LEU A 163 -1.01 9.39 17.37
N SER A 164 -1.29 8.81 18.56
CA SER A 164 -1.72 9.58 19.73
C SER A 164 -0.62 10.52 20.21
N LEU A 165 0.64 10.09 20.17
CA LEU A 165 1.79 10.94 20.55
C LEU A 165 1.97 12.09 19.55
N ILE A 166 1.84 11.82 18.26
CA ILE A 166 1.94 12.86 17.20
C ILE A 166 0.81 13.87 17.36
N ALA A 167 -0.43 13.42 17.57
CA ALA A 167 -1.58 14.28 17.77
C ALA A 167 -1.39 15.16 19.03
N TRP A 168 -0.93 14.57 20.13
CA TRP A 168 -0.64 15.29 21.37
C TRP A 168 0.48 16.32 21.17
N ALA A 169 1.56 15.93 20.48
CA ALA A 169 2.67 16.84 20.19
C ALA A 169 2.21 18.01 19.30
N ALA A 170 1.39 17.76 18.29
CA ALA A 170 0.84 18.81 17.42
C ALA A 170 0.00 19.82 18.20
N GLU A 171 -0.86 19.37 19.11
CA GLU A 171 -1.64 20.25 20.01
C GLU A 171 -0.73 21.05 20.95
N PHE A 172 0.28 20.42 21.52
CA PHE A 172 1.23 21.09 22.43
C PHE A 172 2.02 22.17 21.71
N TYR A 173 2.51 21.90 20.50
CA TYR A 173 3.26 22.88 19.70
C TYR A 173 2.36 24.00 19.16
N SER A 174 1.14 23.71 18.73
CA SER A 174 0.20 24.75 18.27
C SER A 174 -0.24 25.69 19.41
N GLY A 175 -0.28 25.21 20.63
CA GLY A 175 -0.52 26.07 21.83
C GLY A 175 0.68 26.88 22.29
N SER A 176 1.91 26.49 21.91
CA SER A 176 3.16 27.15 22.40
C SER A 176 3.75 28.16 21.43
N THR A 177 3.43 28.12 20.17
CA THR A 177 3.97 28.99 19.13
C THR A 177 2.84 29.62 18.35
N GLY A 178 2.48 30.88 18.76
CA GLY A 178 1.84 31.78 17.83
C GLY A 178 2.80 31.99 16.65
N ASP A 179 2.37 31.56 15.46
CA ASP A 179 3.13 31.56 14.21
C ASP A 179 4.17 30.42 14.08
N ILE A 180 3.70 29.22 13.71
CA ILE A 180 4.53 28.31 12.92
C ILE A 180 4.86 29.08 11.64
N PRO A 181 6.15 29.29 11.30
CA PRO A 181 6.48 29.89 10.01
C PRO A 181 5.97 28.96 8.91
N THR A 182 4.79 29.29 8.38
CA THR A 182 4.02 28.54 7.38
C THR A 182 4.67 28.58 5.99
N SER A 183 5.90 29.05 5.89
CA SER A 183 6.56 29.24 4.60
C SER A 183 8.03 28.87 4.62
N ALA A 184 8.35 27.64 4.96
CA ALA A 184 9.42 27.01 4.21
C ALA A 184 8.84 26.74 2.82
N HIS A 185 8.95 27.71 1.91
CA HIS A 185 8.80 27.46 0.49
C HIS A 185 9.87 26.44 0.13
N VAL A 186 9.50 25.16 0.20
CA VAL A 186 10.33 24.13 -0.38
C VAL A 186 10.32 24.45 -1.86
N ASN A 187 11.45 24.91 -2.41
CA ASN A 187 11.60 25.10 -3.84
C ASN A 187 11.41 23.75 -4.51
N THR A 188 10.18 23.44 -4.88
CA THR A 188 9.84 22.20 -5.54
C THR A 188 9.98 22.39 -7.04
N PRO A 189 10.57 21.44 -7.77
CA PRO A 189 10.72 21.53 -9.23
C PRO A 189 9.42 21.27 -10.01
N TYR A 190 8.26 21.14 -9.33
CA TYR A 190 7.01 20.75 -9.99
C TYR A 190 6.50 21.77 -11.01
N ALA A 191 6.63 23.07 -10.72
CA ALA A 191 6.09 24.12 -11.58
C ALA A 191 6.99 24.42 -12.80
N HIS A 192 8.31 24.33 -12.64
CA HIS A 192 9.27 24.86 -13.63
C HIS A 192 10.48 23.94 -13.87
N GLY A 193 10.60 22.83 -13.14
CA GLY A 193 11.71 21.89 -13.30
C GLY A 193 11.58 20.97 -14.52
N SER A 194 12.70 20.45 -14.99
CA SER A 194 12.72 19.38 -15.97
C SER A 194 12.34 18.04 -15.33
N PHE A 195 12.02 17.04 -16.16
CA PHE A 195 11.75 15.69 -15.66
C PHE A 195 12.92 15.11 -14.83
N LEU A 196 14.15 15.40 -15.23
CA LEU A 196 15.34 14.99 -14.50
C LEU A 196 15.44 15.66 -13.12
N ASP A 197 15.08 16.95 -13.03
CA ASP A 197 15.07 17.66 -11.75
C ASP A 197 14.05 17.06 -10.78
N LEU A 198 12.89 16.63 -11.29
CA LEU A 198 11.89 15.90 -10.50
C LEU A 198 12.40 14.57 -9.98
N VAL A 199 13.06 13.77 -10.82
CA VAL A 199 13.65 12.48 -10.42
C VAL A 199 14.75 12.69 -9.37
N LEU A 200 15.64 13.65 -9.57
CA LEU A 200 16.71 13.97 -8.61
C LEU A 200 16.13 14.50 -7.28
N PHE A 201 15.09 15.34 -7.34
CA PHE A 201 14.40 15.85 -6.16
C PHE A 201 13.79 14.71 -5.34
N ARG A 202 13.09 13.76 -5.99
CA ARG A 202 12.52 12.58 -5.33
C ARG A 202 13.60 11.69 -4.73
N LEU A 203 14.70 11.48 -5.45
CA LEU A 203 15.81 10.67 -4.98
C LEU A 203 16.48 11.30 -3.74
N ASN A 204 16.76 12.61 -3.77
CA ASN A 204 17.38 13.33 -2.67
C ASN A 204 16.47 13.44 -1.44
N ASN A 205 15.16 13.46 -1.63
CA ASN A 205 14.17 13.54 -0.57
C ASN A 205 13.47 12.19 -0.29
N ALA A 206 14.02 11.09 -0.79
CA ALA A 206 13.40 9.77 -0.66
C ALA A 206 13.10 9.38 0.79
N ALA A 207 13.99 9.70 1.73
CA ALA A 207 13.78 9.43 3.15
C ALA A 207 12.59 10.21 3.72
N LEU A 208 12.40 11.47 3.31
CA LEU A 208 11.28 12.30 3.73
C LEU A 208 9.96 11.75 3.19
N PHE A 209 9.87 11.48 1.89
CA PHE A 209 8.67 10.91 1.26
C PHE A 209 8.32 9.52 1.79
N ARG A 210 9.31 8.75 2.26
CA ARG A 210 9.09 7.41 2.84
C ARG A 210 8.70 7.44 4.31
N SER A 211 9.00 8.50 5.05
CA SER A 211 8.53 8.65 6.42
C SER A 211 7.02 8.71 6.53
N GLU A 212 6.34 9.20 5.50
CA GLU A 212 4.87 9.22 5.42
C GLU A 212 4.26 7.82 5.37
N SER A 213 4.94 6.86 4.75
CA SER A 213 4.49 5.45 4.70
C SER A 213 4.42 4.78 6.07
N ILE A 214 5.01 5.38 7.10
CA ILE A 214 4.97 4.91 8.48
C ILE A 214 3.70 5.42 9.18
N LEU A 215 3.12 6.51 8.68
CA LEU A 215 1.95 7.17 9.28
C LEU A 215 0.61 6.68 8.71
N ILE A 216 0.64 5.97 7.58
CA ILE A 216 -0.53 5.36 6.93
C ILE A 216 -0.63 3.87 7.32
#